data_fb3173e28668e66d47a55ede50e8868f
#
_entry.id   fb3173e28668e66d47a55ede50e8868f
#
_cell.length_a   1.000
_cell.length_b   1.000
_cell.length_c   1.000
_cell.angle_alpha   90.00
_cell.angle_beta   90.00
_cell.angle_gamma   90.00
#
_symmetry.space_group_name_H-M   'P 1'
#
loop_
_entity.id
_entity.type
_entity.pdbx_description
1 polymer ?
#
loop_
_entity_poly.entity_id
_entity_poly.type
_entity_poly.pdbx_seq_one_letter_code
_entity_poly.pdbx_strand_id
1 'polypeptide(L)'
;ALDIVKEAAAKGRHRTIAFSNSHLGSELLAFYAARQGVSIRVHRAGLTASARAGVEEMFKSGKLSAISATPTLELGIDIGDVDAIVSNIVPVNRLVQRIGRAARRGQQGYAFLALGNDPISQYYKSHPDDYLSDQEFAYTDPENPFVKEFQILAMACDRPVSMAESKGAWDAVQKLVSRGLLSLEKERFVPDFKKAMAVLNNYSIRGIGSRVDIKL
;
A
#
# COMPACT_ATOMS: atom_id res chain seq x y z
N ALA A 1 -21.08 3.19 -6.11
CA ALA A 1 -20.44 2.07 -5.39
C ALA A 1 -21.47 1.24 -4.60
N LEU A 2 -22.28 1.88 -3.75
CA LEU A 2 -23.26 1.16 -2.92
C LEU A 2 -24.23 0.31 -3.74
N ASP A 3 -24.80 0.86 -4.79
CA ASP A 3 -25.77 0.15 -5.64
C ASP A 3 -25.11 -1.04 -6.35
N ILE A 4 -23.87 -0.89 -6.80
CA ILE A 4 -23.13 -1.99 -7.44
C ILE A 4 -22.89 -3.12 -6.44
N VAL A 5 -22.43 -2.78 -5.22
CA VAL A 5 -22.21 -3.79 -4.16
C VAL A 5 -23.52 -4.50 -3.80
N LYS A 6 -24.61 -3.76 -3.70
CA LYS A 6 -25.94 -4.31 -3.44
C LYS A 6 -26.40 -5.27 -4.55
N GLU A 7 -26.29 -4.85 -5.80
CA GLU A 7 -26.67 -5.67 -6.95
C GLU A 7 -25.85 -6.96 -7.05
N ALA A 8 -24.53 -6.85 -6.87
CA ALA A 8 -23.63 -7.99 -6.89
C ALA A 8 -23.93 -8.97 -5.74
N ALA A 9 -24.16 -8.44 -4.53
CA ALA A 9 -24.41 -9.25 -3.34
C ALA A 9 -25.83 -9.80 -3.26
N ALA A 10 -26.84 -9.05 -3.73
CA ALA A 10 -28.25 -9.44 -3.62
C ALA A 10 -28.57 -10.71 -4.43
N LYS A 11 -27.86 -10.95 -5.50
CA LYS A 11 -28.01 -12.17 -6.30
C LYS A 11 -27.34 -13.39 -5.67
N GLY A 12 -26.68 -13.23 -4.52
CA GLY A 12 -26.00 -14.31 -3.78
C GLY A 12 -24.91 -15.04 -4.59
N ARG A 13 -24.55 -14.49 -5.75
CA ARG A 13 -23.75 -15.16 -6.76
C ARG A 13 -22.37 -14.58 -6.92
N HIS A 14 -22.12 -13.33 -6.42
CA HIS A 14 -20.86 -12.64 -6.66
C HIS A 14 -20.24 -12.15 -5.37
N ARG A 15 -19.09 -12.69 -5.06
CA ARG A 15 -18.26 -12.27 -3.94
C ARG A 15 -17.51 -11.00 -4.32
N THR A 16 -17.76 -9.91 -3.59
CA THR A 16 -17.36 -8.57 -4.00
C THR A 16 -16.37 -7.95 -3.03
N ILE A 17 -15.30 -7.35 -3.53
CA ILE A 17 -14.46 -6.43 -2.77
C ILE A 17 -14.71 -5.00 -3.26
N ALA A 18 -15.13 -4.13 -2.36
CA ALA A 18 -15.29 -2.71 -2.63
C ALA A 18 -14.13 -1.93 -2.00
N PHE A 19 -13.27 -1.34 -2.82
CA PHE A 19 -12.14 -0.55 -2.38
C PHE A 19 -12.51 0.91 -2.18
N SER A 20 -12.12 1.46 -1.04
CA SER A 20 -12.22 2.87 -0.70
C SER A 20 -10.84 3.48 -0.44
N ASN A 21 -10.65 4.75 -0.78
CA ASN A 21 -9.40 5.47 -0.56
C ASN A 21 -9.28 6.05 0.86
N SER A 22 -10.32 5.93 1.67
CA SER A 22 -10.32 6.42 3.06
C SER A 22 -10.94 5.42 4.03
N HIS A 23 -10.53 5.49 5.30
CA HIS A 23 -11.11 4.69 6.37
C HIS A 23 -12.61 5.00 6.54
N LEU A 24 -12.96 6.30 6.59
CA LEU A 24 -14.35 6.72 6.70
C LEU A 24 -15.20 6.21 5.54
N GLY A 25 -14.70 6.31 4.29
CA GLY A 25 -15.42 5.82 3.13
C GLY A 25 -15.68 4.31 3.19
N SER A 26 -14.72 3.52 3.68
CA SER A 26 -14.90 2.07 3.84
C SER A 26 -15.91 1.72 4.94
N GLU A 27 -15.92 2.45 6.05
CA GLU A 27 -16.88 2.27 7.14
C GLU A 27 -18.30 2.65 6.71
N LEU A 28 -18.47 3.81 6.06
CA LEU A 28 -19.77 4.28 5.56
C LEU A 28 -20.36 3.33 4.52
N LEU A 29 -19.55 2.86 3.57
CA LEU A 29 -20.01 1.89 2.58
C LEU A 29 -20.50 0.60 3.25
N ALA A 30 -19.72 0.04 4.18
CA ALA A 30 -20.13 -1.15 4.90
C ALA A 30 -21.39 -0.92 5.74
N PHE A 31 -21.49 0.21 6.42
CA PHE A 31 -22.66 0.57 7.22
C PHE A 31 -23.94 0.65 6.39
N TYR A 32 -23.92 1.40 5.28
CA TYR A 32 -25.10 1.54 4.43
C TYR A 32 -25.45 0.25 3.68
N ALA A 33 -24.45 -0.51 3.23
CA ALA A 33 -24.69 -1.79 2.57
C ALA A 33 -25.30 -2.82 3.54
N ALA A 34 -24.81 -2.89 4.76
CA ALA A 34 -25.36 -3.78 5.79
C ALA A 34 -26.84 -3.44 6.11
N ARG A 35 -27.20 -2.15 6.17
CA ARG A 35 -28.59 -1.71 6.36
C ARG A 35 -29.51 -2.08 5.19
N GLN A 36 -28.95 -2.36 4.03
CA GLN A 36 -29.67 -2.85 2.85
C GLN A 36 -29.63 -4.37 2.71
N GLY A 37 -29.22 -5.09 3.75
CA GLY A 37 -29.22 -6.55 3.80
C GLY A 37 -27.98 -7.23 3.21
N VAL A 38 -26.94 -6.47 2.87
CA VAL A 38 -25.68 -7.06 2.37
C VAL A 38 -24.85 -7.60 3.54
N SER A 39 -24.42 -8.85 3.45
CA SER A 39 -23.47 -9.43 4.40
C SER A 39 -22.06 -8.91 4.12
N ILE A 40 -21.67 -7.81 4.76
CA ILE A 40 -20.44 -7.07 4.51
C ILE A 40 -19.70 -6.73 5.81
N ARG A 41 -18.37 -6.70 5.76
CA ARG A 41 -17.48 -6.22 6.83
C ARG A 41 -16.39 -5.32 6.26
N VAL A 42 -15.80 -4.52 7.16
CA VAL A 42 -14.67 -3.63 6.83
C VAL A 42 -13.35 -4.37 7.00
N HIS A 43 -12.40 -4.14 6.07
CA HIS A 43 -11.02 -4.58 6.17
C HIS A 43 -10.08 -3.38 5.96
N ARG A 44 -9.42 -2.92 7.03
CA ARG A 44 -8.52 -1.77 7.00
C ARG A 44 -7.34 -1.91 7.97
N ALA A 45 -6.28 -1.15 7.75
CA ALA A 45 -5.03 -1.23 8.54
C ALA A 45 -5.21 -0.94 10.04
N GLY A 46 -6.17 -0.09 10.41
CA GLY A 46 -6.44 0.24 11.81
C GLY A 46 -7.16 -0.85 12.62
N LEU A 47 -7.58 -1.94 11.99
CA LEU A 47 -8.11 -3.12 12.70
C LEU A 47 -6.97 -3.97 13.25
N THR A 48 -7.23 -4.67 14.37
CA THR A 48 -6.27 -5.66 14.90
C THR A 48 -6.02 -6.78 13.89
N ALA A 49 -4.88 -7.45 13.99
CA ALA A 49 -4.56 -8.57 13.10
C ALA A 49 -5.60 -9.70 13.18
N SER A 50 -6.08 -10.01 14.39
CA SER A 50 -7.13 -11.01 14.61
C SER A 50 -8.46 -10.63 13.97
N ALA A 51 -8.87 -9.35 14.07
CA ALA A 51 -10.10 -8.87 13.44
C ALA A 51 -10.02 -8.96 11.91
N ARG A 52 -8.87 -8.60 11.31
CA ARG A 52 -8.67 -8.76 9.86
C ARG A 52 -8.74 -10.22 9.43
N ALA A 53 -8.01 -11.10 10.11
CA ALA A 53 -8.05 -12.54 9.85
C ALA A 53 -9.47 -13.13 9.97
N GLY A 54 -10.26 -12.66 10.94
CA GLY A 54 -11.65 -13.04 11.09
C GLY A 54 -12.52 -12.64 9.89
N VAL A 55 -12.33 -11.42 9.35
CA VAL A 55 -13.03 -10.95 8.15
C VAL A 55 -12.63 -11.78 6.93
N GLU A 56 -11.34 -12.07 6.76
CA GLU A 56 -10.81 -12.87 5.67
C GLU A 56 -11.41 -14.29 5.68
N GLU A 57 -11.43 -14.93 6.85
CA GLU A 57 -11.99 -16.27 7.02
C GLU A 57 -13.51 -16.30 6.76
N MET A 58 -14.25 -15.32 7.27
CA MET A 58 -15.70 -15.21 7.00
C MET A 58 -15.98 -15.01 5.52
N PHE A 59 -15.13 -14.30 4.81
CA PHE A 59 -15.27 -14.11 3.37
C PHE A 59 -14.90 -15.38 2.61
N LYS A 60 -13.78 -16.05 2.96
CA LYS A 60 -13.38 -17.33 2.35
C LYS A 60 -14.44 -18.42 2.52
N SER A 61 -15.04 -18.51 3.71
CA SER A 61 -16.11 -19.48 4.00
C SER A 61 -17.47 -19.12 3.41
N GLY A 62 -17.62 -18.00 2.70
CA GLY A 62 -18.87 -17.56 2.10
C GLY A 62 -19.89 -16.97 3.08
N LYS A 63 -19.51 -16.75 4.34
CA LYS A 63 -20.36 -16.07 5.35
C LYS A 63 -20.52 -14.58 5.08
N LEU A 64 -19.60 -13.98 4.33
CA LEU A 64 -19.70 -12.63 3.81
C LEU A 64 -19.83 -12.67 2.30
N SER A 65 -20.75 -11.88 1.77
CA SER A 65 -20.89 -11.66 0.32
C SER A 65 -20.01 -10.51 -0.16
N ALA A 66 -19.61 -9.59 0.74
CA ALA A 66 -18.78 -8.48 0.38
C ALA A 66 -17.78 -8.08 1.49
N ILE A 67 -16.69 -7.44 1.07
CA ILE A 67 -15.76 -6.73 1.96
C ILE A 67 -15.65 -5.28 1.48
N SER A 68 -15.74 -4.32 2.41
CA SER A 68 -15.35 -2.94 2.18
C SER A 68 -13.90 -2.76 2.65
N ALA A 69 -12.98 -2.52 1.72
CA ALA A 69 -11.55 -2.50 2.00
C ALA A 69 -10.90 -1.15 1.73
N THR A 70 -9.89 -0.82 2.52
CA THR A 70 -8.85 0.15 2.14
C THR A 70 -7.74 -0.58 1.34
N PRO A 71 -6.64 0.06 0.92
CA PRO A 71 -5.57 -0.62 0.16
C PRO A 71 -4.98 -1.90 0.78
N THR A 72 -5.39 -2.27 1.98
CA THR A 72 -4.89 -3.47 2.68
C THR A 72 -5.10 -4.78 1.92
N LEU A 73 -6.05 -4.84 0.99
CA LEU A 73 -6.31 -6.01 0.16
C LEU A 73 -5.78 -5.88 -1.29
N GLU A 74 -5.04 -4.81 -1.61
CA GLU A 74 -4.42 -4.66 -2.93
C GLU A 74 -3.29 -5.67 -3.16
N LEU A 75 -2.53 -6.03 -2.12
CA LEU A 75 -1.33 -6.85 -2.22
C LEU A 75 -1.33 -8.06 -1.27
N GLY A 76 -0.84 -9.18 -1.78
CA GLY A 76 -0.24 -10.29 -1.02
C GLY A 76 -1.15 -11.18 -0.19
N ILE A 77 -2.43 -10.86 0.02
CA ILE A 77 -3.32 -11.66 0.86
C ILE A 77 -4.13 -12.63 0.01
N ASP A 78 -4.12 -13.90 0.37
CA ASP A 78 -5.07 -14.86 -0.19
C ASP A 78 -6.44 -14.69 0.50
N ILE A 79 -7.40 -14.18 -0.25
CA ILE A 79 -8.76 -13.91 0.23
C ILE A 79 -9.81 -14.86 -0.37
N GLY A 80 -9.34 -15.87 -1.11
CA GLY A 80 -10.20 -16.80 -1.82
C GLY A 80 -10.73 -16.24 -3.13
N ASP A 81 -11.82 -16.83 -3.62
CA ASP A 81 -12.41 -16.45 -4.90
C ASP A 81 -13.18 -15.12 -4.77
N VAL A 82 -12.94 -14.23 -5.71
CA VAL A 82 -13.59 -12.92 -5.81
C VAL A 82 -14.13 -12.77 -7.21
N ASP A 83 -15.42 -12.45 -7.33
CA ASP A 83 -16.08 -12.33 -8.62
C ASP A 83 -16.12 -10.89 -9.12
N ALA A 84 -16.22 -9.93 -8.20
CA ALA A 84 -16.36 -8.53 -8.54
C ALA A 84 -15.48 -7.61 -7.69
N ILE A 85 -14.93 -6.60 -8.34
CA ILE A 85 -14.22 -5.49 -7.70
C ILE A 85 -14.99 -4.19 -7.96
N VAL A 86 -15.23 -3.43 -6.92
CA VAL A 86 -15.71 -2.04 -7.01
C VAL A 86 -14.59 -1.13 -6.52
N SER A 87 -14.17 -0.18 -7.32
CA SER A 87 -13.07 0.72 -6.99
C SER A 87 -13.44 2.18 -7.24
N ASN A 88 -13.03 3.06 -6.35
CA ASN A 88 -12.94 4.47 -6.70
C ASN A 88 -11.80 4.67 -7.70
N ILE A 89 -11.77 5.85 -8.34
CA ILE A 89 -10.66 6.22 -9.22
C ILE A 89 -9.36 6.24 -8.43
N VAL A 90 -8.34 5.60 -8.99
CA VAL A 90 -6.97 5.51 -8.47
C VAL A 90 -6.03 5.46 -9.68
N PRO A 91 -4.73 5.68 -9.50
CA PRO A 91 -3.77 5.42 -10.57
C PRO A 91 -3.95 4.02 -11.18
N VAL A 92 -3.78 3.90 -12.50
CA VAL A 92 -4.10 2.66 -13.23
C VAL A 92 -3.33 1.45 -12.71
N ASN A 93 -2.08 1.63 -12.30
CA ASN A 93 -1.26 0.56 -11.70
C ASN A 93 -1.91 -0.02 -10.43
N ARG A 94 -2.54 0.81 -9.62
CA ARG A 94 -3.29 0.36 -8.43
C ARG A 94 -4.59 -0.30 -8.81
N LEU A 95 -5.29 0.21 -9.84
CA LEU A 95 -6.49 -0.45 -10.35
C LEU A 95 -6.17 -1.87 -10.83
N VAL A 96 -5.09 -2.05 -11.57
CA VAL A 96 -4.63 -3.39 -12.02
C VAL A 96 -4.39 -4.33 -10.84
N GLN A 97 -3.77 -3.86 -9.75
CA GLN A 97 -3.59 -4.66 -8.53
C GLN A 97 -4.92 -5.06 -7.87
N ARG A 98 -5.92 -4.14 -7.88
CA ARG A 98 -7.27 -4.42 -7.39
C ARG A 98 -7.99 -5.43 -8.27
N ILE A 99 -7.95 -5.24 -9.58
CA ILE A 99 -8.55 -6.16 -10.57
C ILE A 99 -7.93 -7.56 -10.47
N GLY A 100 -6.62 -7.63 -10.24
CA GLY A 100 -5.90 -8.89 -10.01
C GLY A 100 -6.36 -9.69 -8.78
N ARG A 101 -7.31 -9.16 -7.99
CA ARG A 101 -7.99 -9.92 -6.93
C ARG A 101 -9.19 -10.71 -7.45
N ALA A 102 -9.81 -10.28 -8.54
CA ALA A 102 -10.93 -10.98 -9.16
C ALA A 102 -10.48 -12.02 -10.19
N ALA A 103 -11.39 -12.91 -10.57
CA ALA A 103 -11.23 -13.86 -11.67
C ALA A 103 -10.01 -14.79 -11.55
N ARG A 104 -9.75 -15.32 -10.38
CA ARG A 104 -8.74 -16.38 -10.22
C ARG A 104 -9.24 -17.69 -10.86
N ARG A 105 -8.30 -18.52 -11.34
CA ARG A 105 -8.56 -19.86 -11.89
C ARG A 105 -9.34 -19.90 -13.21
N GLY A 106 -9.20 -18.87 -14.07
CA GLY A 106 -9.83 -18.87 -15.41
C GLY A 106 -11.33 -18.54 -15.41
N GLN A 107 -11.86 -18.07 -14.28
CA GLN A 107 -13.25 -17.57 -14.21
C GLN A 107 -13.32 -16.13 -14.72
N GLN A 108 -14.49 -15.72 -15.21
CA GLN A 108 -14.75 -14.33 -15.57
C GLN A 108 -14.96 -13.49 -14.30
N GLY A 109 -14.21 -12.38 -14.19
CA GLY A 109 -14.37 -11.39 -13.12
C GLY A 109 -14.89 -10.07 -13.65
N TYR A 110 -15.47 -9.28 -12.76
CA TYR A 110 -16.01 -7.96 -13.08
C TYR A 110 -15.29 -6.89 -12.29
N ALA A 111 -14.93 -5.80 -12.97
CA ALA A 111 -14.35 -4.62 -12.32
C ALA A 111 -15.21 -3.40 -12.62
N PHE A 112 -15.66 -2.73 -11.58
CA PHE A 112 -16.48 -1.53 -11.65
C PHE A 112 -15.70 -0.34 -11.08
N LEU A 113 -15.57 0.69 -11.90
CA LEU A 113 -14.98 1.97 -11.47
C LEU A 113 -16.12 2.92 -11.06
N ALA A 114 -16.23 3.19 -9.78
CA ALA A 114 -17.22 4.11 -9.22
C ALA A 114 -16.68 5.54 -9.31
N LEU A 115 -17.16 6.28 -10.28
CA LEU A 115 -16.77 7.67 -10.54
C LEU A 115 -17.64 8.65 -9.74
N GLY A 116 -17.00 9.71 -9.25
CA GLY A 116 -17.65 10.82 -8.56
C GLY A 116 -18.11 11.92 -9.51
N ASN A 117 -18.55 13.04 -8.90
CA ASN A 117 -18.90 14.27 -9.64
C ASN A 117 -17.74 15.27 -9.70
N ASP A 118 -16.56 14.87 -9.25
CA ASP A 118 -15.35 15.69 -9.34
C ASP A 118 -14.85 15.79 -10.79
N PRO A 119 -14.09 16.84 -11.15
CA PRO A 119 -13.65 17.08 -12.53
C PRO A 119 -12.85 15.93 -13.14
N ILE A 120 -12.00 15.25 -12.35
CA ILE A 120 -11.16 14.13 -12.80
C ILE A 120 -12.05 12.93 -13.16
N SER A 121 -12.98 12.59 -12.28
CA SER A 121 -13.94 11.52 -12.52
C SER A 121 -14.79 11.78 -13.77
N GLN A 122 -15.24 13.04 -13.98
CA GLN A 122 -16.04 13.39 -15.15
C GLN A 122 -15.22 13.37 -16.44
N TYR A 123 -13.95 13.79 -16.39
CA TYR A 123 -13.04 13.68 -17.53
C TYR A 123 -12.90 12.22 -17.97
N TYR A 124 -12.49 11.32 -17.07
CA TYR A 124 -12.29 9.93 -17.41
C TYR A 124 -13.60 9.15 -17.71
N LYS A 125 -14.75 9.64 -17.25
CA LYS A 125 -16.03 9.13 -17.69
C LYS A 125 -16.26 9.33 -19.19
N SER A 126 -15.81 10.47 -19.70
CA SER A 126 -15.92 10.83 -21.12
C SER A 126 -14.75 10.32 -21.96
N HIS A 127 -13.61 10.02 -21.34
CA HIS A 127 -12.37 9.59 -21.98
C HIS A 127 -11.79 8.35 -21.25
N PRO A 128 -12.48 7.20 -21.29
CA PRO A 128 -12.04 6.02 -20.53
C PRO A 128 -10.71 5.45 -21.03
N ASP A 129 -10.40 5.60 -22.32
CA ASP A 129 -9.16 5.11 -22.90
C ASP A 129 -7.95 5.89 -22.39
N ASP A 130 -8.09 7.19 -22.12
CA ASP A 130 -7.03 8.01 -21.52
C ASP A 130 -6.66 7.49 -20.13
N TYR A 131 -7.66 7.09 -19.33
CA TYR A 131 -7.42 6.51 -18.02
C TYR A 131 -6.68 5.17 -18.10
N LEU A 132 -7.06 4.30 -19.02
CA LEU A 132 -6.46 2.98 -19.16
C LEU A 132 -5.06 3.02 -19.78
N SER A 133 -4.77 4.05 -20.58
CA SER A 133 -3.45 4.26 -21.20
C SER A 133 -2.48 5.03 -20.30
N ASP A 134 -2.95 5.62 -19.20
CA ASP A 134 -2.11 6.38 -18.27
C ASP A 134 -1.15 5.45 -17.53
N GLN A 135 0.14 5.54 -17.87
CA GLN A 135 1.19 4.73 -17.26
C GLN A 135 1.95 5.55 -16.23
N GLU A 136 1.90 5.11 -15.00
CA GLU A 136 2.79 5.64 -13.97
C GLU A 136 4.21 5.08 -14.17
N PHE A 137 5.17 5.97 -14.35
CA PHE A 137 6.58 5.60 -14.38
C PHE A 137 7.12 5.52 -12.95
N ALA A 138 7.80 4.42 -12.63
CA ALA A 138 8.56 4.32 -11.40
C ALA A 138 9.96 4.88 -11.63
N TYR A 139 10.32 5.91 -10.88
CA TYR A 139 11.66 6.48 -10.89
C TYR A 139 12.41 6.00 -9.67
N THR A 140 13.62 5.51 -9.89
CA THR A 140 14.56 5.15 -8.82
C THR A 140 15.86 5.94 -9.02
N ASP A 141 16.38 6.49 -7.92
CA ASP A 141 17.70 7.10 -7.90
C ASP A 141 18.60 6.29 -6.97
N PRO A 142 19.36 5.31 -7.52
CA PRO A 142 20.27 4.48 -6.72
C PRO A 142 21.45 5.28 -6.18
N GLU A 143 21.72 6.46 -6.77
CA GLU A 143 22.80 7.34 -6.36
C GLU A 143 22.38 8.39 -5.33
N ASN A 144 21.11 8.40 -4.91
CA ASN A 144 20.59 9.36 -3.94
C ASN A 144 21.46 9.38 -2.65
N PRO A 145 22.19 10.45 -2.36
CA PRO A 145 23.16 10.48 -1.26
C PRO A 145 22.49 10.36 0.11
N PHE A 146 21.26 10.89 0.25
CA PHE A 146 20.49 10.79 1.48
C PHE A 146 20.11 9.34 1.78
N VAL A 147 19.61 8.63 0.79
CA VAL A 147 19.22 7.22 0.94
C VAL A 147 20.45 6.35 1.21
N LYS A 148 21.56 6.60 0.51
CA LYS A 148 22.82 5.88 0.72
C LYS A 148 23.36 6.01 2.16
N GLU A 149 23.29 7.19 2.76
CA GLU A 149 23.73 7.38 4.16
C GLU A 149 22.95 6.45 5.10
N PHE A 150 21.62 6.40 4.99
CA PHE A 150 20.80 5.54 5.84
C PHE A 150 21.02 4.06 5.57
N GLN A 151 21.15 3.66 4.31
CA GLN A 151 21.41 2.27 3.94
C GLN A 151 22.76 1.77 4.48
N ILE A 152 23.83 2.56 4.33
CA ILE A 152 25.14 2.20 4.86
C ILE A 152 25.10 2.13 6.39
N LEU A 153 24.44 3.08 7.06
CA LEU A 153 24.31 3.06 8.51
C LEU A 153 23.53 1.83 8.99
N ALA A 154 22.44 1.49 8.34
CA ALA A 154 21.63 0.31 8.65
C ALA A 154 22.44 -0.98 8.41
N MET A 155 23.16 -1.06 7.29
CA MET A 155 24.02 -2.19 6.98
C MET A 155 25.14 -2.37 8.03
N ALA A 156 25.74 -1.27 8.49
CA ALA A 156 26.74 -1.31 9.53
C ALA A 156 26.19 -1.77 10.89
N CYS A 157 24.92 -1.48 11.19
CA CYS A 157 24.23 -1.96 12.38
C CYS A 157 23.92 -3.47 12.32
N ASP A 158 23.71 -4.00 11.12
CA ASP A 158 23.52 -5.44 10.91
C ASP A 158 24.85 -6.20 10.98
N ARG A 159 25.88 -5.69 10.30
CA ARG A 159 27.24 -6.21 10.31
C ARG A 159 28.28 -5.16 9.93
N PRO A 160 29.52 -5.24 10.46
CA PRO A 160 30.60 -4.33 10.09
C PRO A 160 30.84 -4.29 8.57
N VAL A 161 30.84 -3.08 7.99
CA VAL A 161 31.00 -2.86 6.54
C VAL A 161 32.47 -2.79 6.17
N SER A 162 32.90 -3.59 5.21
CA SER A 162 34.31 -3.58 4.76
C SER A 162 34.58 -2.38 3.83
N MET A 163 35.87 -2.04 3.70
CA MET A 163 36.34 -1.01 2.76
C MET A 163 35.91 -1.33 1.31
N ALA A 164 35.88 -2.59 0.91
CA ALA A 164 35.47 -2.98 -0.42
C ALA A 164 33.99 -2.74 -0.69
N GLU A 165 33.14 -3.04 0.29
CA GLU A 165 31.69 -2.81 0.22
C GLU A 165 31.33 -1.32 0.24
N SER A 166 32.17 -0.48 0.84
CA SER A 166 31.93 0.97 0.95
C SER A 166 32.31 1.76 -0.31
N LYS A 167 33.00 1.17 -1.28
CA LYS A 167 33.50 1.89 -2.46
C LYS A 167 32.44 2.66 -3.24
N GLY A 168 31.27 2.06 -3.43
CA GLY A 168 30.14 2.70 -4.15
C GLY A 168 29.38 3.75 -3.33
N ALA A 169 29.74 3.95 -2.07
CA ALA A 169 29.06 4.89 -1.16
C ALA A 169 30.06 5.64 -0.25
N TRP A 170 31.27 5.89 -0.77
CA TRP A 170 32.36 6.46 0.00
C TRP A 170 32.02 7.81 0.65
N ASP A 171 31.34 8.69 -0.09
CA ASP A 171 30.90 9.99 0.43
C ASP A 171 29.93 9.85 1.61
N ALA A 172 29.02 8.87 1.53
CA ALA A 172 28.10 8.56 2.62
C ALA A 172 28.87 8.05 3.86
N VAL A 173 29.85 7.16 3.66
CA VAL A 173 30.69 6.66 4.75
C VAL A 173 31.48 7.80 5.42
N GLN A 174 32.11 8.67 4.64
CA GLN A 174 32.85 9.82 5.18
C GLN A 174 31.97 10.74 6.03
N LYS A 175 30.75 11.03 5.54
CA LYS A 175 29.80 11.84 6.32
C LYS A 175 29.37 11.15 7.61
N LEU A 176 29.11 9.84 7.57
CA LEU A 176 28.75 9.09 8.77
C LEU A 176 29.93 9.03 9.80
N VAL A 177 31.17 8.91 9.33
CA VAL A 177 32.36 8.97 10.18
C VAL A 177 32.51 10.37 10.77
N SER A 178 32.43 11.43 9.98
CA SER A 178 32.55 12.83 10.47
C SER A 178 31.49 13.19 11.51
N ARG A 179 30.31 12.56 11.45
CA ARG A 179 29.24 12.70 12.44
C ARG A 179 29.39 11.79 13.66
N GLY A 180 30.45 10.98 13.71
CA GLY A 180 30.69 10.01 14.78
C GLY A 180 29.62 8.90 14.86
N LEU A 181 29.00 8.58 13.75
CA LEU A 181 28.02 7.50 13.63
C LEU A 181 28.70 6.18 13.23
N LEU A 182 29.81 6.26 12.52
CA LEU A 182 30.70 5.14 12.18
C LEU A 182 32.14 5.44 12.65
N SER A 183 32.88 4.37 12.99
CA SER A 183 34.32 4.39 13.21
C SER A 183 34.99 3.31 12.37
N LEU A 184 36.24 3.53 11.97
CA LEU A 184 37.04 2.53 11.26
C LEU A 184 37.80 1.67 12.26
N GLU A 185 37.51 0.38 12.32
CA GLU A 185 38.19 -0.60 13.17
C GLU A 185 38.62 -1.80 12.31
N LYS A 186 39.91 -2.13 12.33
CA LYS A 186 40.45 -3.30 11.58
C LYS A 186 39.94 -3.42 10.13
N GLU A 187 40.00 -2.31 9.37
CA GLU A 187 39.54 -2.21 7.97
C GLU A 187 38.04 -2.38 7.75
N ARG A 188 37.26 -2.23 8.81
CA ARG A 188 35.79 -2.27 8.74
C ARG A 188 35.16 -1.08 9.42
N PHE A 189 34.07 -0.58 8.89
CA PHE A 189 33.29 0.47 9.51
C PHE A 189 32.32 -0.14 10.50
N VAL A 190 32.40 0.30 11.76
CA VAL A 190 31.62 -0.18 12.90
C VAL A 190 30.73 0.98 13.38
N PRO A 191 29.46 0.78 13.69
CA PRO A 191 28.58 1.84 14.14
C PRO A 191 28.77 2.14 15.65
N ASP A 192 28.62 3.42 16.01
CA ASP A 192 28.18 3.77 17.37
C ASP A 192 26.70 3.39 17.47
N PHE A 193 26.42 2.20 17.99
CA PHE A 193 25.08 1.59 17.93
C PHE A 193 24.00 2.47 18.54
N LYS A 194 24.29 3.16 19.64
CA LYS A 194 23.34 4.05 20.31
C LYS A 194 22.97 5.24 19.45
N LYS A 195 23.93 5.91 18.86
CA LYS A 195 23.72 7.05 17.98
C LYS A 195 23.08 6.62 16.65
N ALA A 196 23.56 5.52 16.07
CA ALA A 196 23.04 4.98 14.83
C ALA A 196 21.54 4.63 14.94
N MET A 197 21.15 3.92 16.00
CA MET A 197 19.73 3.58 16.24
C MET A 197 18.87 4.81 16.48
N ALA A 198 19.38 5.84 17.16
CA ALA A 198 18.63 7.08 17.33
C ALA A 198 18.36 7.78 15.98
N VAL A 199 19.28 7.71 15.02
CA VAL A 199 19.09 8.24 13.67
C VAL A 199 18.13 7.36 12.87
N LEU A 200 18.32 6.04 12.86
CA LEU A 200 17.52 5.10 12.08
C LEU A 200 16.07 5.05 12.54
N ASN A 201 15.78 5.14 13.83
CA ASN A 201 14.43 5.17 14.37
C ASN A 201 13.61 6.39 13.93
N ASN A 202 14.29 7.48 13.57
CA ASN A 202 13.66 8.68 13.02
C ASN A 202 13.55 8.65 11.49
N TYR A 203 14.12 7.64 10.84
CA TYR A 203 14.04 7.47 9.39
C TYR A 203 12.78 6.70 8.99
N SER A 204 12.05 7.21 8.02
CA SER A 204 10.90 6.54 7.44
C SER A 204 11.13 6.25 5.96
N ILE A 205 11.09 4.99 5.58
CA ILE A 205 11.18 4.58 4.16
C ILE A 205 10.01 5.18 3.33
N ARG A 206 8.89 5.47 3.98
CA ARG A 206 7.71 6.06 3.33
C ARG A 206 7.71 7.58 3.27
N GLY A 207 8.56 8.22 4.04
CA GLY A 207 8.70 9.67 4.15
C GLY A 207 10.09 10.09 3.69
N ILE A 208 10.30 10.18 2.37
CA ILE A 208 11.55 10.69 1.81
C ILE A 208 11.50 12.21 1.88
N GLY A 209 12.30 12.78 2.78
CA GLY A 209 12.43 14.22 2.94
C GLY A 209 12.37 14.67 4.41
N SER A 210 12.92 15.86 4.69
CA SER A 210 12.73 16.51 5.98
C SER A 210 11.28 16.90 6.16
N ARG A 211 10.70 16.66 7.35
CA ARG A 211 9.44 17.28 7.73
C ARG A 211 9.65 18.79 7.74
N VAL A 212 9.03 19.48 6.81
CA VAL A 212 8.91 20.94 6.86
C VAL A 212 7.64 21.21 7.66
N ASP A 213 7.79 21.70 8.87
CA ASP A 213 6.65 22.23 9.63
C ASP A 213 6.24 23.55 8.98
N ILE A 214 5.18 23.51 8.19
CA ILE A 214 4.53 24.70 7.67
C ILE A 214 3.73 25.28 8.85
N LYS A 215 4.24 26.32 9.47
CA LYS A 215 3.44 27.16 10.38
C LYS A 215 2.49 28.00 9.50
N LEU A 216 1.21 27.69 9.60
CA LEU A 216 0.12 28.54 9.11
C LEU A 216 -0.05 29.74 10.05
#